data_7e277021db498bee66b8767799a9e3a6
#
_entry.id   7e277021db498bee66b8767799a9e3a6
#
_cell.length_a   1.000
_cell.length_b   1.000
_cell.length_c   1.000
_cell.angle_alpha   90.00
_cell.angle_beta   90.00
_cell.angle_gamma   90.00
#
_symmetry.space_group_name_H-M   'P 1'
#
loop_
_entity.id
_entity.type
_entity.pdbx_description
1 polymer ?
#
loop_
_entity_poly.entity_id
_entity_poly.type
_entity_poly.pdbx_seq_one_letter_code
_entity_poly.pdbx_strand_id
1 'polypeptide(L)'
;SDGWSSEGWDNGEGREEKGDDVKRTVVRKKEGGGGKAGEGDIRGGKLGGGERVQGLLDPGSPFLELSALAAHGVYDEEVPAAGIITGIGRVSGQECMVVANDATVKGGSYYPLTVKKHLRAQAIAAENNLPCVYLVDSGGANLPRQDDVFPDREHFGRIFFNQANMSARNIPQIAAVMGSCTAGGAYVPAMADESIIVKEQGTIFLAGPPLVKAATGEVVTAEELGGADVHSRISGVVDHLANNDHHALDLARKAVSRLNRTKPVNGDLKETVEPDYETKEIYGVVPADARKSYDVREIIARIVDGSDFDEFKTLYGTTLVCGFARIFGYPVGIVANNGILFGESAQKGAHFIELCAQRKIPLVFLQNITGFMVGKQYENDGIAKHGAKMVTAVATANVPKFTVLIGGSFGAGNYGMCGRAYDPRFMFMWPNARISVMGGEQAAGVLAQVTRDKHERDGNEWSAEDEAAFKQPIIDSYEHQGHPYYASARLWDDGVIDPADTRMVLGLSISASHNRVIEDTKFGVFRM
;
A
#
# COMPACT_ATOMS: atom_id res chain seq x y z
N SER A 1 2.86 -18.72 -10.12
CA SER A 1 1.95 -17.62 -10.46
C SER A 1 0.47 -17.94 -10.27
N ASP A 2 0.09 -19.14 -9.94
CA ASP A 2 -1.27 -19.62 -10.23
C ASP A 2 -2.12 -19.98 -9.01
N GLY A 3 -1.85 -19.39 -7.87
CA GLY A 3 -2.41 -19.83 -6.62
C GLY A 3 -3.82 -19.37 -6.22
N TRP A 4 -4.39 -18.37 -6.90
CA TRP A 4 -5.58 -17.69 -6.40
C TRP A 4 -6.73 -17.63 -7.41
N SER A 5 -7.32 -18.79 -7.74
CA SER A 5 -8.57 -18.83 -8.51
C SER A 5 -9.77 -18.72 -7.57
N SER A 6 -10.88 -18.15 -8.05
CA SER A 6 -12.13 -18.08 -7.31
C SER A 6 -12.65 -19.46 -6.87
N GLU A 7 -12.31 -20.48 -7.61
CA GLU A 7 -12.75 -21.86 -7.34
C GLU A 7 -12.21 -22.45 -6.02
N GLY A 8 -11.09 -21.94 -5.52
CA GLY A 8 -10.50 -22.43 -4.27
C GLY A 8 -11.10 -21.86 -2.99
N TRP A 9 -12.17 -21.08 -3.08
CA TRP A 9 -12.80 -20.44 -1.93
C TRP A 9 -14.10 -21.10 -1.48
N ASP A 10 -14.37 -22.33 -1.95
CA ASP A 10 -15.64 -22.99 -1.71
C ASP A 10 -15.85 -23.50 -0.28
N ASN A 11 -14.78 -23.69 0.47
CA ASN A 11 -14.83 -24.10 1.87
C ASN A 11 -13.82 -23.32 2.70
N GLY A 12 -14.02 -23.33 4.01
CA GLY A 12 -13.15 -22.61 4.94
C GLY A 12 -11.70 -23.10 4.91
N GLU A 13 -11.50 -24.40 4.74
CA GLU A 13 -10.16 -25.01 4.71
C GLU A 13 -9.35 -24.54 3.50
N GLY A 14 -9.93 -24.56 2.31
CA GLY A 14 -9.27 -24.08 1.11
C GLY A 14 -8.92 -22.59 1.18
N ARG A 15 -9.75 -21.78 1.83
CA ARG A 15 -9.50 -20.36 2.04
C ARG A 15 -8.39 -20.12 3.05
N GLU A 16 -8.38 -20.87 4.13
CA GLU A 16 -7.32 -20.81 5.14
C GLU A 16 -5.96 -21.20 4.52
N GLU A 17 -5.92 -22.27 3.75
CA GLU A 17 -4.71 -22.71 3.05
C GLU A 17 -4.17 -21.63 2.10
N LYS A 18 -5.05 -20.98 1.35
CA LYS A 18 -4.65 -19.87 0.46
C LYS A 18 -4.19 -18.64 1.24
N GLY A 19 -4.82 -18.35 2.37
CA GLY A 19 -4.34 -17.30 3.28
C GLY A 19 -2.92 -17.57 3.76
N ASP A 20 -2.62 -18.82 4.08
CA ASP A 20 -1.28 -19.23 4.49
C ASP A 20 -0.26 -19.12 3.35
N ASP A 21 -0.65 -19.35 2.11
CA ASP A 21 0.22 -19.13 0.95
C ASP A 21 0.58 -17.65 0.77
N VAL A 22 -0.38 -16.74 0.98
CA VAL A 22 -0.09 -15.29 0.99
C VAL A 22 0.89 -14.95 2.10
N LYS A 23 0.66 -15.43 3.31
CA LYS A 23 1.57 -15.23 4.45
C LYS A 23 2.97 -15.74 4.14
N ARG A 24 3.10 -16.95 3.62
CA ARG A 24 4.39 -17.53 3.23
C ARG A 24 5.08 -16.72 2.14
N THR A 25 4.35 -16.21 1.15
CA THR A 25 4.91 -15.35 0.12
C THR A 25 5.43 -14.03 0.71
N VAL A 26 4.69 -13.41 1.61
CA VAL A 26 5.12 -12.20 2.34
C VAL A 26 6.38 -12.48 3.16
N VAL A 27 6.40 -13.57 3.94
CA VAL A 27 7.58 -13.96 4.74
C VAL A 27 8.81 -14.16 3.86
N ARG A 28 8.69 -14.89 2.73
CA ARG A 28 9.81 -15.09 1.81
C ARG A 28 10.35 -13.77 1.25
N LYS A 29 9.50 -12.79 1.02
CA LYS A 29 9.93 -11.45 0.56
C LYS A 29 10.65 -10.67 1.67
N LYS A 30 10.32 -10.91 2.92
CA LYS A 30 11.03 -10.31 4.07
C LYS A 30 12.46 -10.80 4.23
N GLU A 31 12.71 -12.06 3.89
CA GLU A 31 14.04 -12.68 4.03
C GLU A 31 15.07 -12.16 3.04
N GLY A 32 14.63 -11.40 2.03
CA GLY A 32 15.52 -10.81 1.04
C GLY A 32 15.83 -11.68 -0.17
N GLY A 33 16.86 -11.37 -0.93
CA GLY A 33 17.09 -11.83 -2.29
C GLY A 33 17.52 -13.27 -2.44
N GLY A 34 18.17 -13.92 -1.64
CA GLY A 34 18.62 -15.29 -1.82
C GLY A 34 19.64 -15.77 -0.80
N GLY A 35 19.64 -17.06 -0.55
CA GLY A 35 20.44 -17.67 0.50
C GLY A 35 21.93 -17.32 0.44
N LYS A 36 22.53 -17.36 -0.73
CA LYS A 36 23.96 -17.07 -0.90
C LYS A 36 24.33 -15.61 -0.58
N ALA A 37 23.48 -14.66 -0.99
CA ALA A 37 23.71 -13.25 -0.71
C ALA A 37 23.46 -12.97 0.78
N GLY A 38 22.39 -13.55 1.35
CA GLY A 38 22.10 -13.45 2.78
C GLY A 38 23.21 -14.06 3.65
N GLU A 39 23.73 -15.22 3.27
CA GLU A 39 24.87 -15.86 3.95
C GLU A 39 26.13 -15.01 3.88
N GLY A 40 26.40 -14.37 2.74
CA GLY A 40 27.53 -13.46 2.58
C GLY A 40 27.46 -12.26 3.53
N ASP A 41 26.28 -11.66 3.66
CA ASP A 41 26.04 -10.54 4.56
C ASP A 41 26.21 -10.96 6.03
N ILE A 42 25.67 -12.10 6.43
CA ILE A 42 25.79 -12.63 7.79
C ILE A 42 27.27 -12.90 8.12
N ARG A 43 28.02 -13.52 7.21
CA ARG A 43 29.45 -13.78 7.40
C ARG A 43 30.28 -12.50 7.51
N GLY A 44 29.90 -11.45 6.81
CA GLY A 44 30.52 -10.12 6.88
C GLY A 44 30.17 -9.34 8.14
N GLY A 45 29.35 -9.88 9.04
CA GLY A 45 28.87 -9.19 10.25
C GLY A 45 27.75 -8.20 10.00
N LYS A 46 27.22 -8.17 8.77
CA LYS A 46 26.04 -7.36 8.42
C LYS A 46 24.78 -8.15 8.69
N LEU A 47 23.76 -7.47 9.18
CA LEU A 47 22.40 -8.02 9.29
C LEU A 47 21.71 -7.98 7.93
N GLY A 48 20.81 -8.93 7.66
CA GLY A 48 19.90 -8.86 6.53
C GLY A 48 18.86 -7.74 6.72
N GLY A 49 18.20 -7.32 5.62
CA GLY A 49 17.22 -6.22 5.66
C GLY A 49 16.09 -6.46 6.66
N GLY A 50 15.52 -7.67 6.68
CA GLY A 50 14.50 -8.04 7.65
C GLY A 50 14.99 -8.06 9.09
N GLU A 51 16.21 -8.50 9.34
CA GLU A 51 16.82 -8.50 10.67
C GLU A 51 17.10 -7.08 11.18
N ARG A 52 17.52 -6.18 10.29
CA ARG A 52 17.71 -4.75 10.59
C ARG A 52 16.38 -4.12 11.04
N VAL A 53 15.31 -4.39 10.33
CA VAL A 53 13.97 -3.90 10.70
C VAL A 53 13.57 -4.46 12.06
N GLN A 54 13.72 -5.76 12.30
CA GLN A 54 13.40 -6.37 13.60
C GLN A 54 14.22 -5.77 14.73
N GLY A 55 15.51 -5.53 14.51
CA GLY A 55 16.39 -4.90 15.52
C GLY A 55 16.05 -3.44 15.82
N LEU A 56 15.43 -2.75 14.86
CA LEU A 56 14.99 -1.36 15.02
C LEU A 56 13.72 -1.26 15.86
N LEU A 57 12.80 -2.19 15.70
CA LEU A 57 11.48 -2.16 16.33
C LEU A 57 11.54 -2.51 17.80
N ASP A 58 10.60 -1.95 18.57
CA ASP A 58 10.41 -2.30 19.97
C ASP A 58 10.05 -3.78 20.13
N PRO A 59 10.48 -4.42 21.24
CA PRO A 59 10.06 -5.78 21.55
C PRO A 59 8.54 -5.91 21.52
N GLY A 60 8.03 -6.91 20.79
CA GLY A 60 6.60 -7.16 20.65
C GLY A 60 5.84 -6.20 19.74
N SER A 61 6.53 -5.25 19.08
CA SER A 61 5.87 -4.39 18.10
C SER A 61 5.39 -5.19 16.91
N PRO A 62 4.13 -5.06 16.48
CA PRO A 62 3.75 -5.51 15.16
C PRO A 62 4.47 -4.69 14.11
N PHE A 63 4.67 -5.29 12.95
CA PHE A 63 5.18 -4.60 11.77
C PHE A 63 4.15 -4.72 10.66
N LEU A 64 3.49 -3.61 10.33
CA LEU A 64 2.60 -3.53 9.19
C LEU A 64 3.46 -3.34 7.93
N GLU A 65 3.87 -4.45 7.33
CA GLU A 65 4.65 -4.41 6.10
C GLU A 65 3.78 -4.01 4.93
N LEU A 66 4.26 -3.04 4.15
CA LEU A 66 3.53 -2.49 3.01
C LEU A 66 4.19 -2.92 1.70
N SER A 67 3.33 -3.27 0.72
CA SER A 67 3.77 -3.57 -0.65
C SER A 67 4.82 -4.69 -0.74
N ALA A 68 4.65 -5.75 0.05
CA ALA A 68 5.58 -6.88 0.08
C ALA A 68 5.70 -7.61 -1.25
N LEU A 69 4.68 -7.53 -2.12
CA LEU A 69 4.66 -8.14 -3.45
C LEU A 69 5.14 -7.21 -4.56
N ALA A 70 5.61 -6.01 -4.24
CA ALA A 70 6.09 -5.07 -5.24
C ALA A 70 7.13 -5.71 -6.18
N ALA A 71 6.99 -5.46 -7.48
CA ALA A 71 7.83 -5.98 -8.56
C ALA A 71 7.70 -7.50 -8.82
N HIS A 72 6.78 -8.19 -8.16
CA HIS A 72 6.57 -9.63 -8.38
C HIS A 72 6.19 -9.92 -9.84
N GLY A 73 7.05 -10.68 -10.54
CA GLY A 73 6.81 -11.07 -11.93
C GLY A 73 6.80 -9.93 -12.96
N VAL A 74 7.33 -8.75 -12.61
CA VAL A 74 7.34 -7.59 -13.52
C VAL A 74 8.58 -7.54 -14.39
N TYR A 75 9.73 -7.85 -13.82
CA TYR A 75 11.02 -7.82 -14.53
C TYR A 75 11.45 -9.23 -14.94
N ASP A 76 12.36 -9.34 -15.91
CA ASP A 76 12.93 -10.64 -16.32
C ASP A 76 13.73 -11.29 -15.19
N GLU A 77 14.41 -10.49 -14.39
CA GLU A 77 15.09 -10.94 -13.16
C GLU A 77 14.16 -10.81 -11.95
N GLU A 78 14.41 -11.62 -10.93
CA GLU A 78 13.70 -11.50 -9.66
C GLU A 78 14.19 -10.28 -8.85
N VAL A 79 13.24 -9.44 -8.47
CA VAL A 79 13.46 -8.27 -7.59
C VAL A 79 12.47 -8.34 -6.43
N PRO A 80 12.67 -9.25 -5.47
CA PRO A 80 11.72 -9.48 -4.38
C PRO A 80 11.45 -8.19 -3.60
N ALA A 81 10.18 -7.91 -3.35
CA ALA A 81 9.72 -6.72 -2.64
C ALA A 81 10.27 -5.40 -3.22
N ALA A 82 10.61 -5.39 -4.51
CA ALA A 82 11.30 -4.30 -5.21
C ALA A 82 12.65 -3.91 -4.57
N GLY A 83 13.30 -4.83 -3.85
CA GLY A 83 14.60 -4.57 -3.20
C GLY A 83 14.55 -3.64 -2.00
N ILE A 84 13.38 -3.35 -1.49
CA ILE A 84 13.18 -2.43 -0.37
C ILE A 84 12.05 -2.89 0.54
N ILE A 85 12.27 -2.83 1.85
CA ILE A 85 11.26 -3.16 2.86
C ILE A 85 10.66 -1.85 3.36
N THR A 86 9.35 -1.73 3.32
CA THR A 86 8.63 -0.59 3.85
C THR A 86 7.52 -1.04 4.78
N GLY A 87 7.31 -0.30 5.85
CA GLY A 87 6.24 -0.64 6.78
C GLY A 87 6.22 0.26 8.00
N ILE A 88 5.25 0.03 8.85
CA ILE A 88 5.01 0.81 10.06
C ILE A 88 5.21 -0.08 11.28
N GLY A 89 6.04 0.38 12.21
CA GLY A 89 6.26 -0.29 13.48
C GLY A 89 6.60 0.71 14.57
N ARG A 90 6.61 0.26 15.82
CA ARG A 90 6.98 1.12 16.95
C ARG A 90 8.49 1.10 17.15
N VAL A 91 9.06 2.30 17.22
CA VAL A 91 10.45 2.54 17.57
C VAL A 91 10.46 3.47 18.76
N SER A 92 10.99 3.02 19.88
CA SER A 92 11.00 3.79 21.14
C SER A 92 9.62 4.36 21.50
N GLY A 93 8.59 3.55 21.36
CA GLY A 93 7.21 3.88 21.68
C GLY A 93 6.46 4.69 20.62
N GLN A 94 7.09 5.08 19.52
CA GLN A 94 6.48 5.89 18.47
C GLN A 94 6.26 5.08 17.20
N GLU A 95 5.10 5.23 16.58
CA GLU A 95 4.82 4.66 15.26
C GLU A 95 5.65 5.39 14.21
N CYS A 96 6.50 4.65 13.50
CA CYS A 96 7.41 5.18 12.49
C CYS A 96 7.23 4.46 11.16
N MET A 97 7.42 5.20 10.07
CA MET A 97 7.62 4.59 8.76
C MET A 97 9.07 4.15 8.65
N VAL A 98 9.27 2.85 8.40
CA VAL A 98 10.60 2.26 8.19
C VAL A 98 10.78 2.00 6.69
N VAL A 99 11.90 2.48 6.15
CA VAL A 99 12.30 2.29 4.75
C VAL A 99 13.70 1.69 4.77
N ALA A 100 13.82 0.40 4.45
CA ALA A 100 15.07 -0.33 4.52
C ALA A 100 15.45 -0.93 3.17
N ASN A 101 16.61 -0.55 2.63
CA ASN A 101 17.14 -1.20 1.44
C ASN A 101 17.52 -2.66 1.76
N ASP A 102 17.31 -3.54 0.80
CA ASP A 102 17.77 -4.92 0.85
C ASP A 102 18.90 -5.10 -0.15
N ALA A 103 20.13 -5.03 0.34
CA ALA A 103 21.34 -5.14 -0.51
C ALA A 103 21.52 -6.55 -1.11
N THR A 104 20.86 -7.57 -0.57
CA THR A 104 20.87 -8.92 -1.15
C THR A 104 20.06 -9.00 -2.45
N VAL A 105 19.22 -7.99 -2.72
CA VAL A 105 18.45 -7.85 -3.95
C VAL A 105 19.16 -6.83 -4.85
N LYS A 106 19.87 -7.30 -5.86
CA LYS A 106 20.55 -6.45 -6.86
C LYS A 106 21.39 -5.32 -6.26
N GLY A 107 22.08 -5.59 -5.15
CA GLY A 107 22.90 -4.59 -4.46
C GLY A 107 22.12 -3.41 -3.87
N GLY A 108 20.83 -3.56 -3.66
CA GLY A 108 19.96 -2.49 -3.21
C GLY A 108 19.71 -1.41 -4.25
N SER A 109 19.97 -1.67 -5.54
CA SER A 109 19.74 -0.70 -6.61
C SER A 109 18.24 -0.40 -6.80
N TYR A 110 17.96 0.84 -7.23
CA TYR A 110 16.61 1.30 -7.45
C TYR A 110 16.12 1.02 -8.88
N TYR A 111 15.18 0.11 -9.00
CA TYR A 111 14.37 -0.12 -10.18
C TYR A 111 13.19 0.88 -10.21
N PRO A 112 12.46 1.02 -11.31
CA PRO A 112 11.28 1.90 -11.34
C PRO A 112 10.28 1.62 -10.20
N LEU A 113 10.00 0.36 -9.92
CA LEU A 113 9.07 0.00 -8.83
C LEU A 113 9.71 0.16 -7.43
N THR A 114 11.01 0.13 -7.31
CA THR A 114 11.69 0.49 -6.05
C THR A 114 11.46 1.96 -5.72
N VAL A 115 11.61 2.83 -6.71
CA VAL A 115 11.31 4.27 -6.59
C VAL A 115 9.85 4.48 -6.20
N LYS A 116 8.93 3.86 -6.91
CA LYS A 116 7.49 3.96 -6.64
C LYS A 116 7.14 3.52 -5.21
N LYS A 117 7.75 2.44 -4.74
CA LYS A 117 7.54 1.94 -3.37
C LYS A 117 8.10 2.89 -2.31
N HIS A 118 9.29 3.42 -2.53
CA HIS A 118 9.88 4.43 -1.64
C HIS A 118 8.99 5.68 -1.56
N LEU A 119 8.54 6.18 -2.71
CA LEU A 119 7.65 7.34 -2.78
C LEU A 119 6.31 7.07 -2.07
N ARG A 120 5.76 5.88 -2.23
CA ARG A 120 4.52 5.50 -1.52
C ARG A 120 4.71 5.48 0.00
N ALA A 121 5.82 4.93 0.48
CA ALA A 121 6.15 4.96 1.91
C ALA A 121 6.24 6.39 2.44
N GLN A 122 6.89 7.28 1.70
CA GLN A 122 6.95 8.70 2.06
C GLN A 122 5.58 9.39 2.04
N ALA A 123 4.73 9.07 1.07
CA ALA A 123 3.37 9.60 1.01
C ALA A 123 2.56 9.17 2.23
N ILE A 124 2.63 7.89 2.61
CA ILE A 124 1.97 7.37 3.81
C ILE A 124 2.49 8.08 5.07
N ALA A 125 3.80 8.24 5.19
CA ALA A 125 4.40 8.95 6.32
C ALA A 125 3.92 10.39 6.40
N ALA A 126 3.88 11.10 5.28
CA ALA A 126 3.41 12.48 5.21
C ALA A 126 1.92 12.61 5.55
N GLU A 127 1.09 11.76 4.99
CA GLU A 127 -0.36 11.76 5.22
C GLU A 127 -0.75 11.45 6.68
N ASN A 128 0.06 10.63 7.34
CA ASN A 128 -0.22 10.16 8.70
C ASN A 128 0.71 10.76 9.77
N ASN A 129 1.56 11.70 9.38
CA ASN A 129 2.50 12.39 10.27
C ASN A 129 3.42 11.42 11.03
N LEU A 130 4.02 10.46 10.31
CA LEU A 130 4.91 9.46 10.87
C LEU A 130 6.38 9.85 10.68
N PRO A 131 7.21 9.81 11.72
CA PRO A 131 8.65 9.89 11.55
C PRO A 131 9.15 8.81 10.60
N CYS A 132 10.12 9.14 9.75
CA CYS A 132 10.75 8.20 8.83
C CYS A 132 12.11 7.77 9.36
N VAL A 133 12.36 6.47 9.33
CA VAL A 133 13.68 5.89 9.59
C VAL A 133 14.13 5.15 8.34
N TYR A 134 15.20 5.64 7.72
CA TYR A 134 15.80 5.05 6.53
C TYR A 134 17.02 4.22 6.92
N LEU A 135 16.99 2.93 6.63
CA LEU A 135 18.13 2.02 6.79
C LEU A 135 18.76 1.84 5.40
N VAL A 136 19.83 2.55 5.16
CA VAL A 136 20.37 2.75 3.81
C VAL A 136 21.47 1.73 3.49
N ASP A 137 21.29 1.01 2.40
CA ASP A 137 22.27 0.08 1.84
C ASP A 137 21.98 -0.10 0.34
N SER A 138 22.38 0.88 -0.48
CA SER A 138 21.97 0.96 -1.89
C SER A 138 23.09 1.35 -2.81
N GLY A 139 23.18 0.67 -3.94
CA GLY A 139 24.08 1.03 -5.04
C GLY A 139 23.59 2.19 -5.93
N GLY A 140 22.44 2.80 -5.60
CA GLY A 140 21.86 3.88 -6.38
C GLY A 140 20.89 3.40 -7.46
N ALA A 141 20.64 4.24 -8.47
CA ALA A 141 19.71 3.93 -9.56
C ALA A 141 20.18 2.78 -10.44
N ASN A 142 19.24 1.97 -10.91
CA ASN A 142 19.51 0.95 -11.94
C ASN A 142 19.79 1.63 -13.27
N LEU A 143 21.03 1.69 -13.69
CA LEU A 143 21.47 2.43 -14.87
C LEU A 143 20.84 1.94 -16.18
N PRO A 144 20.64 0.63 -16.43
CA PRO A 144 19.98 0.17 -17.65
C PRO A 144 18.53 0.66 -17.81
N ARG A 145 17.88 1.06 -16.71
CA ARG A 145 16.50 1.57 -16.69
C ARG A 145 16.42 3.05 -16.28
N GLN A 146 17.48 3.80 -16.51
CA GLN A 146 17.58 5.18 -16.01
C GLN A 146 16.47 6.09 -16.53
N ASP A 147 15.96 5.86 -17.73
CA ASP A 147 14.84 6.60 -18.33
C ASP A 147 13.52 6.45 -17.54
N ASP A 148 13.31 5.32 -16.87
CA ASP A 148 12.13 5.06 -16.04
C ASP A 148 12.39 5.30 -14.54
N VAL A 149 13.59 5.75 -14.18
CA VAL A 149 13.98 5.96 -12.76
C VAL A 149 14.29 7.43 -12.46
N PHE A 150 14.82 8.17 -13.42
CA PHE A 150 15.46 9.47 -13.17
C PHE A 150 14.69 10.69 -13.61
N PRO A 151 14.21 10.82 -14.88
CA PRO A 151 13.91 12.14 -15.44
C PRO A 151 12.55 12.73 -15.10
N ASP A 152 11.57 11.93 -14.70
CA ASP A 152 10.19 12.39 -14.54
C ASP A 152 9.92 12.87 -13.10
N ARG A 153 8.75 13.50 -12.92
CA ARG A 153 8.30 14.08 -11.64
C ARG A 153 8.27 13.06 -10.49
N GLU A 154 7.72 11.87 -10.73
CA GLU A 154 7.60 10.80 -9.72
C GLU A 154 8.74 9.78 -9.84
N HIS A 155 9.92 10.26 -10.13
CA HIS A 155 11.15 9.48 -10.22
C HIS A 155 12.09 9.75 -9.04
N PHE A 156 13.33 9.34 -9.15
CA PHE A 156 14.30 9.28 -8.05
C PHE A 156 14.46 10.62 -7.30
N GLY A 157 14.47 11.74 -8.04
CA GLY A 157 14.60 13.08 -7.44
C GLY A 157 13.45 13.45 -6.51
N ARG A 158 12.28 12.86 -6.72
CA ARG A 158 11.11 13.13 -5.87
C ARG A 158 11.31 12.63 -4.43
N ILE A 159 12.12 11.61 -4.24
CA ILE A 159 12.48 11.09 -2.92
C ILE A 159 13.08 12.21 -2.04
N PHE A 160 13.99 12.98 -2.60
CA PHE A 160 14.70 14.03 -1.88
C PHE A 160 13.84 15.27 -1.70
N PHE A 161 13.07 15.61 -2.71
CA PHE A 161 12.05 16.66 -2.61
C PHE A 161 11.08 16.36 -1.46
N ASN A 162 10.56 15.14 -1.38
CA ASN A 162 9.66 14.74 -0.31
C ASN A 162 10.33 14.77 1.05
N GLN A 163 11.56 14.31 1.15
CA GLN A 163 12.30 14.28 2.40
C GLN A 163 12.52 15.68 2.95
N ALA A 164 12.93 16.62 2.11
CA ALA A 164 13.11 18.02 2.50
C ALA A 164 11.79 18.66 2.96
N ASN A 165 10.71 18.43 2.22
CA ASN A 165 9.40 18.99 2.56
C ASN A 165 8.77 18.36 3.80
N MET A 166 8.98 17.07 4.04
CA MET A 166 8.55 16.42 5.28
C MET A 166 9.29 17.00 6.49
N SER A 167 10.63 17.15 6.39
CA SER A 167 11.41 17.82 7.44
C SER A 167 10.89 19.23 7.71
N ALA A 168 10.63 20.01 6.66
CA ALA A 168 10.08 21.36 6.79
C ALA A 168 8.71 21.40 7.50
N ARG A 169 7.94 20.30 7.44
CA ARG A 169 6.64 20.16 8.13
C ARG A 169 6.75 19.47 9.48
N ASN A 170 7.94 19.38 10.04
CA ASN A 170 8.21 18.72 11.33
C ASN A 170 7.88 17.22 11.33
N ILE A 171 8.03 16.57 10.20
CA ILE A 171 7.99 15.10 10.11
C ILE A 171 9.45 14.63 10.16
N PRO A 172 9.91 14.04 11.27
CA PRO A 172 11.32 13.72 11.46
C PRO A 172 11.85 12.74 10.43
N GLN A 173 13.08 12.98 9.97
CA GLN A 173 13.79 12.18 8.98
C GLN A 173 15.11 11.72 9.58
N ILE A 174 15.24 10.42 9.86
CA ILE A 174 16.43 9.81 10.47
C ILE A 174 16.98 8.78 9.49
N ALA A 175 18.27 8.82 9.21
CA ALA A 175 18.94 7.88 8.31
C ALA A 175 20.10 7.19 9.00
N ALA A 176 20.23 5.89 8.79
CA ALA A 176 21.40 5.09 9.19
C ALA A 176 21.99 4.43 7.94
N VAL A 177 23.22 4.79 7.64
CA VAL A 177 23.98 4.23 6.51
C VAL A 177 24.70 2.98 6.96
N MET A 178 24.18 1.83 6.55
CA MET A 178 24.62 0.51 6.99
C MET A 178 25.36 -0.26 5.91
N GLY A 179 25.60 0.37 4.79
CA GLY A 179 26.31 -0.16 3.65
C GLY A 179 26.56 0.92 2.62
N SER A 180 26.47 0.57 1.34
CA SER A 180 26.66 1.54 0.26
C SER A 180 25.58 2.60 0.22
N CYS A 181 26.00 3.83 -0.08
CA CYS A 181 25.09 4.95 -0.35
C CYS A 181 25.73 5.81 -1.44
N THR A 182 25.38 5.53 -2.69
CA THR A 182 26.09 6.02 -3.88
C THR A 182 25.22 6.91 -4.75
N ALA A 183 25.85 7.84 -5.45
CA ALA A 183 25.23 8.77 -6.40
C ALA A 183 24.12 9.61 -5.74
N GLY A 184 22.98 9.77 -6.41
CA GLY A 184 21.85 10.54 -5.86
C GLY A 184 21.35 10.05 -4.51
N GLY A 185 21.47 8.73 -4.24
CA GLY A 185 21.11 8.14 -2.96
C GLY A 185 21.86 8.73 -1.76
N ALA A 186 23.03 9.35 -1.98
CA ALA A 186 23.79 10.04 -0.95
C ALA A 186 22.98 11.16 -0.26
N TYR A 187 22.00 11.70 -0.92
CA TYR A 187 21.15 12.74 -0.35
C TYR A 187 20.18 12.21 0.72
N VAL A 188 19.88 10.93 0.77
CA VAL A 188 19.06 10.38 1.86
C VAL A 188 19.68 10.68 3.23
N PRO A 189 20.92 10.28 3.54
CA PRO A 189 21.56 10.66 4.80
C PRO A 189 21.95 12.13 4.86
N ALA A 190 22.38 12.74 3.76
CA ALA A 190 22.83 14.14 3.76
C ALA A 190 21.70 15.14 4.02
N MET A 191 20.47 14.79 3.68
CA MET A 191 19.29 15.63 3.90
C MET A 191 18.42 15.15 5.07
N ALA A 192 18.83 14.12 5.79
CA ALA A 192 18.14 13.68 7.00
C ALA A 192 18.34 14.70 8.13
N ASP A 193 17.39 14.75 9.07
CA ASP A 193 17.52 15.62 10.25
C ASP A 193 18.66 15.14 11.16
N GLU A 194 18.80 13.83 11.29
CA GLU A 194 19.97 13.19 11.94
C GLU A 194 20.41 11.99 11.11
N SER A 195 21.70 11.77 11.01
CA SER A 195 22.25 10.63 10.29
C SER A 195 23.36 9.90 11.05
N ILE A 196 23.41 8.59 10.80
CA ILE A 196 24.28 7.63 11.45
C ILE A 196 25.03 6.87 10.35
N ILE A 197 26.28 6.50 10.58
CA ILE A 197 27.03 5.63 9.67
C ILE A 197 27.73 4.51 10.45
N VAL A 198 27.78 3.32 9.86
CA VAL A 198 28.46 2.16 10.43
C VAL A 198 29.93 2.17 10.01
N LYS A 199 30.81 2.11 10.99
CA LYS A 199 32.27 2.07 10.83
C LYS A 199 32.69 0.93 9.90
N GLU A 200 33.61 1.24 8.96
CA GLU A 200 34.22 0.26 8.04
C GLU A 200 33.21 -0.45 7.10
N GLN A 201 31.96 -0.07 7.13
CA GLN A 201 30.87 -0.73 6.38
C GLN A 201 30.05 0.29 5.57
N GLY A 202 29.66 1.38 6.18
CA GLY A 202 28.92 2.46 5.53
C GLY A 202 29.81 3.34 4.67
N THR A 203 29.33 3.70 3.48
CA THR A 203 30.01 4.65 2.59
C THR A 203 29.01 5.61 1.98
N ILE A 204 29.40 6.89 1.86
CA ILE A 204 28.59 7.93 1.22
C ILE A 204 29.46 8.68 0.23
N PHE A 205 29.13 8.65 -1.05
CA PHE A 205 29.77 9.49 -2.05
C PHE A 205 28.87 9.69 -3.28
N LEU A 206 28.97 10.86 -3.90
CA LEU A 206 28.25 11.16 -5.15
C LEU A 206 28.87 10.41 -6.34
N ALA A 207 30.20 10.28 -6.35
CA ALA A 207 30.93 9.52 -7.35
C ALA A 207 31.81 8.48 -6.67
N GLY A 208 31.60 7.20 -6.97
CA GLY A 208 32.39 6.10 -6.40
C GLY A 208 33.83 6.03 -6.94
N PRO A 209 34.68 5.19 -6.33
CA PRO A 209 36.09 5.06 -6.72
C PRO A 209 36.32 4.83 -8.22
N PRO A 210 35.55 3.98 -8.93
CA PRO A 210 35.73 3.81 -10.38
C PRO A 210 35.47 5.07 -11.18
N LEU A 211 34.45 5.85 -10.83
CA LEU A 211 34.13 7.08 -11.54
C LEU A 211 35.18 8.18 -11.26
N VAL A 212 35.66 8.26 -10.02
CA VAL A 212 36.75 9.18 -9.64
C VAL A 212 38.01 8.88 -10.45
N LYS A 213 38.39 7.61 -10.57
CA LYS A 213 39.55 7.19 -11.38
C LYS A 213 39.37 7.55 -12.86
N ALA A 214 38.18 7.32 -13.42
CA ALA A 214 37.88 7.65 -14.81
C ALA A 214 37.92 9.17 -15.08
N ALA A 215 37.44 9.97 -14.14
CA ALA A 215 37.32 11.42 -14.28
C ALA A 215 38.65 12.16 -13.99
N THR A 216 39.43 11.73 -13.00
CA THR A 216 40.59 12.46 -12.47
C THR A 216 41.86 11.66 -12.50
N GLY A 217 41.84 10.35 -12.76
CA GLY A 217 42.96 9.44 -12.63
C GLY A 217 43.33 9.06 -11.19
N GLU A 218 42.66 9.63 -10.20
CA GLU A 218 42.91 9.38 -8.79
C GLU A 218 42.46 7.98 -8.40
N VAL A 219 43.33 7.25 -7.68
CA VAL A 219 43.04 5.92 -7.14
C VAL A 219 42.80 6.04 -5.65
N VAL A 220 41.55 5.83 -5.24
CA VAL A 220 41.12 5.90 -3.84
C VAL A 220 40.30 4.66 -3.49
N THR A 221 40.38 4.24 -2.23
CA THR A 221 39.46 3.22 -1.71
C THR A 221 38.12 3.86 -1.35
N ALA A 222 37.06 3.04 -1.25
CA ALA A 222 35.75 3.53 -0.83
C ALA A 222 35.81 4.17 0.57
N GLU A 223 36.57 3.57 1.49
CA GLU A 223 36.74 4.09 2.85
C GLU A 223 37.46 5.43 2.89
N GLU A 224 38.48 5.61 2.10
CA GLU A 224 39.21 6.89 1.98
C GLU A 224 38.37 7.98 1.33
N LEU A 225 37.53 7.61 0.35
CA LEU A 225 36.71 8.55 -0.40
C LEU A 225 35.49 9.02 0.40
N GLY A 226 34.81 8.10 1.04
CA GLY A 226 33.55 8.42 1.71
C GLY A 226 33.13 7.42 2.78
N GLY A 227 34.11 6.89 3.53
CA GLY A 227 33.84 6.02 4.66
C GLY A 227 33.34 6.75 5.90
N ALA A 228 33.04 5.96 6.93
CA ALA A 228 32.48 6.47 8.18
C ALA A 228 33.40 7.47 8.88
N ASP A 229 34.69 7.22 8.88
CA ASP A 229 35.68 8.10 9.54
C ASP A 229 35.75 9.47 8.85
N VAL A 230 35.73 9.48 7.51
CA VAL A 230 35.73 10.72 6.72
C VAL A 230 34.49 11.56 7.04
N HIS A 231 33.33 10.94 7.02
CA HIS A 231 32.07 11.69 7.18
C HIS A 231 31.72 12.03 8.63
N SER A 232 32.29 11.31 9.59
CA SER A 232 32.13 11.64 11.01
C SER A 232 33.10 12.69 11.50
N ARG A 233 34.36 12.69 10.97
CA ARG A 233 35.44 13.56 11.48
C ARG A 233 35.78 14.74 10.59
N ILE A 234 35.71 14.56 9.28
CA ILE A 234 36.25 15.55 8.33
C ILE A 234 35.10 16.33 7.66
N SER A 235 34.20 15.64 6.98
CA SER A 235 33.13 16.30 6.23
C SER A 235 31.96 16.74 7.09
N GLY A 236 31.70 16.03 8.18
CA GLY A 236 30.55 16.30 9.02
C GLY A 236 29.20 15.95 8.38
N VAL A 237 29.16 15.14 7.33
CA VAL A 237 27.92 14.70 6.68
C VAL A 237 27.05 13.90 7.64
N VAL A 238 27.66 13.11 8.53
CA VAL A 238 26.95 12.29 9.51
C VAL A 238 27.19 12.80 10.92
N ASP A 239 26.21 12.55 11.78
CA ASP A 239 26.20 13.04 13.16
C ASP A 239 26.70 11.99 14.16
N HIS A 240 26.55 10.70 13.86
CA HIS A 240 26.86 9.62 14.78
C HIS A 240 27.60 8.49 14.07
N LEU A 241 28.67 8.02 14.72
CA LEU A 241 29.45 6.87 14.27
C LEU A 241 29.02 5.63 15.05
N ALA A 242 28.59 4.60 14.34
CA ALA A 242 28.24 3.31 14.92
C ALA A 242 29.36 2.28 14.70
N ASN A 243 29.58 1.42 15.68
CA ASN A 243 30.61 0.38 15.60
C ASN A 243 30.21 -0.79 14.71
N ASN A 244 28.90 -1.08 14.63
CA ASN A 244 28.33 -2.17 13.86
C ASN A 244 26.84 -1.92 13.62
N ASP A 245 26.15 -2.85 12.94
CA ASP A 245 24.71 -2.74 12.66
C ASP A 245 23.88 -2.60 13.93
N HIS A 246 24.11 -3.42 14.95
CA HIS A 246 23.35 -3.35 16.20
C HIS A 246 23.50 -1.99 16.89
N HIS A 247 24.70 -1.43 16.90
CA HIS A 247 24.95 -0.10 17.47
C HIS A 247 24.24 0.99 16.66
N ALA A 248 24.24 0.87 15.33
CA ALA A 248 23.52 1.81 14.48
C ALA A 248 22.01 1.80 14.74
N LEU A 249 21.42 0.62 14.92
CA LEU A 249 19.99 0.50 15.26
C LEU A 249 19.70 1.10 16.64
N ASP A 250 20.57 0.90 17.63
CA ASP A 250 20.44 1.52 18.95
C ASP A 250 20.51 3.04 18.87
N LEU A 251 21.41 3.59 18.06
CA LEU A 251 21.52 5.03 17.85
C LEU A 251 20.27 5.59 17.15
N ALA A 252 19.73 4.88 16.17
CA ALA A 252 18.48 5.26 15.53
C ALA A 252 17.29 5.24 16.52
N ARG A 253 17.21 4.22 17.36
CA ARG A 253 16.20 4.13 18.43
C ARG A 253 16.31 5.30 19.41
N LYS A 254 17.53 5.68 19.78
CA LYS A 254 17.79 6.85 20.65
C LYS A 254 17.36 8.15 19.96
N ALA A 255 17.65 8.32 18.68
CA ALA A 255 17.22 9.49 17.93
C ALA A 255 15.70 9.63 17.93
N VAL A 256 14.96 8.54 17.72
CA VAL A 256 13.49 8.54 17.81
C VAL A 256 13.03 8.87 19.24
N SER A 257 13.69 8.35 20.27
CA SER A 257 13.31 8.61 21.66
C SER A 257 13.42 10.10 22.05
N ARG A 258 14.23 10.86 21.33
CA ARG A 258 14.47 12.29 21.60
C ARG A 258 13.69 13.26 20.71
N LEU A 259 12.73 12.75 19.93
CA LEU A 259 11.95 13.59 19.02
C LEU A 259 11.02 14.58 19.73
N ASN A 260 10.76 14.38 21.00
CA ASN A 260 9.87 15.23 21.79
C ASN A 260 8.50 15.40 21.16
N ARG A 261 7.94 14.28 20.71
CA ARG A 261 6.63 14.20 20.06
C ARG A 261 5.66 13.40 20.91
N THR A 262 4.43 13.83 20.93
CA THR A 262 3.32 13.08 21.52
C THR A 262 2.27 12.86 20.45
N LYS A 263 1.65 11.65 20.48
CA LYS A 263 0.54 11.32 19.59
C LYS A 263 -0.67 12.17 19.98
N PRO A 264 -1.30 12.88 19.03
CA PRO A 264 -2.49 13.67 19.32
C PRO A 264 -3.67 12.76 19.72
N VAL A 265 -4.60 13.32 20.49
CA VAL A 265 -5.86 12.65 20.81
C VAL A 265 -6.93 13.15 19.84
N ASN A 266 -7.44 12.27 18.97
CA ASN A 266 -8.49 12.57 18.03
C ASN A 266 -9.80 11.92 18.48
N GLY A 267 -10.69 12.70 19.09
CA GLY A 267 -12.03 12.24 19.45
C GLY A 267 -12.06 11.30 20.66
N ASP A 268 -13.10 10.50 20.71
CA ASP A 268 -13.45 9.61 21.80
C ASP A 268 -12.88 8.20 21.58
N LEU A 269 -11.74 7.92 22.19
CA LEU A 269 -11.12 6.59 22.14
C LEU A 269 -11.60 5.74 23.32
N LYS A 270 -12.02 4.51 23.05
CA LYS A 270 -12.47 3.54 24.06
C LYS A 270 -11.52 2.35 24.15
N GLU A 271 -11.71 1.55 25.18
CA GLU A 271 -11.00 0.27 25.28
C GLU A 271 -11.40 -0.67 24.14
N THR A 272 -10.44 -1.46 23.67
CA THR A 272 -10.67 -2.47 22.64
C THR A 272 -11.58 -3.58 23.15
N VAL A 273 -12.57 -3.92 22.36
CA VAL A 273 -13.46 -5.06 22.60
C VAL A 273 -13.34 -6.01 21.42
N GLU A 274 -13.12 -7.30 21.70
CA GLU A 274 -13.08 -8.29 20.62
C GLU A 274 -14.46 -8.46 19.96
N PRO A 275 -14.52 -8.80 18.67
CA PRO A 275 -15.76 -9.18 18.02
C PRO A 275 -16.41 -10.40 18.71
N ASP A 276 -17.73 -10.50 18.65
CA ASP A 276 -18.48 -11.65 19.16
C ASP A 276 -18.27 -12.91 18.28
N TYR A 277 -17.77 -12.73 17.07
CA TYR A 277 -17.51 -13.80 16.10
C TYR A 277 -16.01 -13.83 15.76
N GLU A 278 -15.49 -15.03 15.49
CA GLU A 278 -14.09 -15.18 15.13
C GLU A 278 -13.78 -14.66 13.73
N THR A 279 -12.66 -13.98 13.58
CA THR A 279 -12.23 -13.42 12.28
C THR A 279 -12.00 -14.49 11.23
N LYS A 280 -11.57 -15.70 11.61
CA LYS A 280 -11.40 -16.84 10.71
C LYS A 280 -12.68 -17.27 10.01
N GLU A 281 -13.85 -17.00 10.59
CA GLU A 281 -15.14 -17.33 9.98
C GLU A 281 -15.39 -16.58 8.67
N ILE A 282 -14.64 -15.52 8.39
CA ILE A 282 -14.69 -14.78 7.11
C ILE A 282 -14.49 -15.72 5.93
N TYR A 283 -13.62 -16.72 6.06
CA TYR A 283 -13.40 -17.72 5.00
C TYR A 283 -14.68 -18.46 4.59
N GLY A 284 -15.57 -18.68 5.54
CA GLY A 284 -16.86 -19.36 5.32
C GLY A 284 -17.98 -18.44 4.82
N VAL A 285 -17.85 -17.14 4.99
CA VAL A 285 -18.86 -16.15 4.62
C VAL A 285 -18.85 -15.85 3.13
N VAL A 286 -17.66 -15.69 2.55
CA VAL A 286 -17.51 -15.27 1.15
C VAL A 286 -17.63 -16.47 0.21
N PRO A 287 -18.62 -16.50 -0.73
CA PRO A 287 -18.75 -17.58 -1.69
C PRO A 287 -17.57 -17.67 -2.65
N ALA A 288 -17.28 -18.87 -3.13
CA ALA A 288 -16.30 -19.07 -4.20
C ALA A 288 -16.75 -18.46 -5.52
N ASP A 289 -18.02 -18.63 -5.85
CA ASP A 289 -18.62 -18.03 -7.05
C ASP A 289 -18.94 -16.57 -6.79
N ALA A 290 -18.20 -15.68 -7.48
CA ALA A 290 -18.36 -14.24 -7.36
C ALA A 290 -19.75 -13.72 -7.75
N ARG A 291 -20.55 -14.53 -8.46
CA ARG A 291 -21.93 -14.19 -8.81
C ARG A 291 -22.91 -14.39 -7.66
N LYS A 292 -22.54 -15.22 -6.67
CA LYS A 292 -23.36 -15.42 -5.47
C LYS A 292 -23.19 -14.25 -4.52
N SER A 293 -24.32 -13.70 -4.11
CA SER A 293 -24.35 -12.62 -3.11
C SER A 293 -24.27 -13.17 -1.69
N TYR A 294 -23.78 -12.33 -0.80
CA TYR A 294 -23.82 -12.55 0.64
C TYR A 294 -24.06 -11.22 1.33
N ASP A 295 -24.50 -11.27 2.57
CA ASP A 295 -24.72 -10.05 3.34
C ASP A 295 -23.39 -9.54 3.92
N VAL A 296 -22.97 -8.36 3.52
CA VAL A 296 -21.71 -7.76 3.98
C VAL A 296 -21.68 -7.49 5.48
N ARG A 297 -22.83 -7.44 6.14
CA ARG A 297 -22.93 -7.32 7.60
C ARG A 297 -22.24 -8.48 8.31
N GLU A 298 -22.19 -9.65 7.67
CA GLU A 298 -21.46 -10.81 8.18
C GLU A 298 -19.94 -10.56 8.24
N ILE A 299 -19.40 -9.81 7.28
CA ILE A 299 -17.99 -9.38 7.32
C ILE A 299 -17.79 -8.32 8.40
N ILE A 300 -18.67 -7.34 8.46
CA ILE A 300 -18.60 -6.23 9.44
C ILE A 300 -18.62 -6.78 10.87
N ALA A 301 -19.48 -7.76 11.16
CA ALA A 301 -19.59 -8.39 12.48
C ALA A 301 -18.27 -9.05 12.95
N ARG A 302 -17.39 -9.43 12.03
CA ARG A 302 -16.11 -10.08 12.34
C ARG A 302 -14.91 -9.13 12.35
N ILE A 303 -15.18 -7.86 12.12
CA ILE A 303 -14.14 -6.80 12.08
C ILE A 303 -14.30 -5.82 13.23
N VAL A 304 -15.52 -5.44 13.59
CA VAL A 304 -15.78 -4.35 14.54
C VAL A 304 -15.84 -4.82 15.97
N ASP A 305 -15.48 -3.92 16.89
CA ASP A 305 -15.49 -4.16 18.33
C ASP A 305 -16.88 -4.59 18.79
N GLY A 306 -16.93 -5.72 19.55
CA GLY A 306 -18.15 -6.28 20.10
C GLY A 306 -19.19 -6.69 19.07
N SER A 307 -18.83 -6.75 17.78
CA SER A 307 -19.75 -6.93 16.67
C SER A 307 -20.89 -5.90 16.69
N ASP A 308 -20.66 -4.76 17.34
CA ASP A 308 -21.62 -3.68 17.50
C ASP A 308 -21.56 -2.74 16.30
N PHE A 309 -22.65 -2.70 15.56
CA PHE A 309 -22.77 -1.90 14.33
C PHE A 309 -24.07 -1.11 14.35
N ASP A 310 -23.97 0.21 14.45
CA ASP A 310 -25.10 1.13 14.43
C ASP A 310 -25.39 1.55 12.98
N GLU A 311 -26.27 0.82 12.31
CA GLU A 311 -26.55 0.99 10.89
C GLU A 311 -27.38 2.23 10.61
N PHE A 312 -26.96 2.98 9.60
CA PHE A 312 -27.58 4.21 9.12
C PHE A 312 -28.44 3.92 7.89
N LYS A 313 -29.68 4.45 7.88
CA LYS A 313 -30.64 4.27 6.77
C LYS A 313 -30.78 2.80 6.34
N THR A 314 -31.00 1.91 7.27
CA THR A 314 -31.06 0.46 7.05
C THR A 314 -32.07 0.06 5.96
N LEU A 315 -33.20 0.80 5.85
CA LEU A 315 -34.29 0.49 4.94
C LEU A 315 -34.25 1.23 3.60
N TYR A 316 -33.28 2.14 3.43
CA TYR A 316 -33.13 2.95 2.22
C TYR A 316 -31.79 2.69 1.57
N GLY A 317 -31.76 2.59 0.23
CA GLY A 317 -30.51 2.35 -0.48
C GLY A 317 -29.80 1.07 -0.03
N THR A 318 -30.54 -0.03 0.06
CA THR A 318 -30.13 -1.27 0.74
C THR A 318 -28.92 -1.98 0.14
N THR A 319 -28.51 -1.60 -1.07
CA THR A 319 -27.30 -2.16 -1.71
C THR A 319 -26.01 -1.49 -1.22
N LEU A 320 -26.12 -0.49 -0.37
CA LEU A 320 -25.01 0.11 0.35
C LEU A 320 -25.32 0.08 1.85
N VAL A 321 -24.43 -0.50 2.61
CA VAL A 321 -24.52 -0.59 4.07
C VAL A 321 -23.60 0.46 4.67
N CYS A 322 -24.16 1.38 5.43
CA CYS A 322 -23.43 2.44 6.13
C CYS A 322 -23.73 2.38 7.62
N GLY A 323 -22.74 2.59 8.46
CA GLY A 323 -22.99 2.62 9.90
C GLY A 323 -21.76 2.97 10.73
N PHE A 324 -22.03 3.26 11.99
CA PHE A 324 -21.03 3.62 12.98
C PHE A 324 -20.60 2.40 13.78
N ALA A 325 -19.30 2.30 14.02
CA ALA A 325 -18.71 1.19 14.78
C ALA A 325 -17.39 1.65 15.43
N ARG A 326 -16.72 0.70 16.08
CA ARG A 326 -15.36 0.89 16.59
C ARG A 326 -14.47 -0.26 16.12
N ILE A 327 -13.22 0.06 15.87
CA ILE A 327 -12.16 -0.92 15.58
C ILE A 327 -10.99 -0.59 16.50
N PHE A 328 -10.62 -1.53 17.37
CA PHE A 328 -9.61 -1.33 18.41
C PHE A 328 -9.85 -0.05 19.23
N GLY A 329 -11.11 0.21 19.55
CA GLY A 329 -11.52 1.36 20.34
C GLY A 329 -11.66 2.67 19.56
N TYR A 330 -11.16 2.75 18.33
CA TYR A 330 -11.26 3.93 17.47
C TYR A 330 -12.65 4.01 16.83
N PRO A 331 -13.32 5.17 16.89
CA PRO A 331 -14.59 5.34 16.17
C PRO A 331 -14.34 5.33 14.66
N VAL A 332 -15.21 4.64 13.94
CA VAL A 332 -15.16 4.54 12.47
C VAL A 332 -16.56 4.60 11.89
N GLY A 333 -16.67 5.14 10.67
CA GLY A 333 -17.84 4.99 9.82
C GLY A 333 -17.52 3.94 8.75
N ILE A 334 -18.38 2.96 8.60
CA ILE A 334 -18.22 1.88 7.62
C ILE A 334 -19.14 2.14 6.44
N VAL A 335 -18.58 2.07 5.23
CA VAL A 335 -19.31 2.12 3.96
C VAL A 335 -18.98 0.83 3.21
N ALA A 336 -19.97 -0.02 3.03
CA ALA A 336 -19.77 -1.36 2.49
C ALA A 336 -20.75 -1.67 1.37
N ASN A 337 -20.27 -2.26 0.28
CA ASN A 337 -21.14 -2.70 -0.80
C ASN A 337 -21.95 -3.94 -0.40
N ASN A 338 -23.22 -3.94 -0.76
CA ASN A 338 -24.13 -5.07 -0.59
C ASN A 338 -24.96 -5.26 -1.87
N GLY A 339 -24.34 -5.02 -3.02
CA GLY A 339 -24.93 -5.10 -4.35
C GLY A 339 -24.56 -3.94 -5.26
N ILE A 340 -25.24 -3.82 -6.37
CA ILE A 340 -25.06 -2.76 -7.36
C ILE A 340 -25.42 -1.39 -6.75
N LEU A 341 -24.70 -0.33 -7.12
CA LEU A 341 -25.01 1.02 -6.70
C LEU A 341 -26.14 1.61 -7.54
N PHE A 342 -27.20 2.01 -6.86
CA PHE A 342 -28.31 2.81 -7.41
C PHE A 342 -28.14 4.28 -7.02
N GLY A 343 -28.95 5.16 -7.59
CA GLY A 343 -28.99 6.57 -7.21
C GLY A 343 -29.28 6.77 -5.71
N GLU A 344 -30.17 5.97 -5.14
CA GLU A 344 -30.49 5.98 -3.71
C GLU A 344 -29.29 5.58 -2.86
N SER A 345 -28.58 4.52 -3.26
CA SER A 345 -27.38 4.07 -2.56
C SER A 345 -26.31 5.15 -2.55
N ALA A 346 -26.09 5.82 -3.68
CA ALA A 346 -25.13 6.90 -3.82
C ALA A 346 -25.48 8.10 -2.94
N GLN A 347 -26.75 8.49 -2.88
CA GLN A 347 -27.21 9.58 -2.01
C GLN A 347 -27.05 9.23 -0.53
N LYS A 348 -27.39 8.01 -0.15
CA LYS A 348 -27.15 7.50 1.21
C LYS A 348 -25.66 7.55 1.57
N GLY A 349 -24.80 7.10 0.67
CA GLY A 349 -23.35 7.14 0.84
C GLY A 349 -22.82 8.56 1.02
N ALA A 350 -23.24 9.49 0.18
CA ALA A 350 -22.86 10.89 0.28
C ALA A 350 -23.27 11.50 1.62
N HIS A 351 -24.51 11.27 2.04
CA HIS A 351 -25.04 11.75 3.32
C HIS A 351 -24.23 11.20 4.50
N PHE A 352 -23.97 9.90 4.49
CA PHE A 352 -23.20 9.27 5.56
C PHE A 352 -21.77 9.77 5.64
N ILE A 353 -21.10 9.93 4.49
CA ILE A 353 -19.75 10.48 4.41
C ILE A 353 -19.70 11.92 4.95
N GLU A 354 -20.69 12.74 4.62
CA GLU A 354 -20.81 14.10 5.16
C GLU A 354 -20.93 14.10 6.68
N LEU A 355 -21.76 13.22 7.24
CA LEU A 355 -21.90 13.08 8.70
C LEU A 355 -20.56 12.71 9.36
N CYS A 356 -19.87 11.71 8.82
CA CYS A 356 -18.58 11.27 9.37
C CYS A 356 -17.53 12.38 9.25
N ALA A 357 -17.47 13.08 8.12
CA ALA A 357 -16.53 14.19 7.92
C ALA A 357 -16.79 15.33 8.91
N GLN A 358 -18.04 15.72 9.11
CA GLN A 358 -18.41 16.76 10.08
C GLN A 358 -18.04 16.36 11.51
N ARG A 359 -18.22 15.11 11.85
CA ARG A 359 -17.94 14.54 13.18
C ARG A 359 -16.48 14.08 13.35
N LYS A 360 -15.66 14.25 12.34
CA LYS A 360 -14.24 13.82 12.31
C LYS A 360 -14.07 12.33 12.64
N ILE A 361 -14.93 11.50 12.07
CA ILE A 361 -14.91 10.05 12.19
C ILE A 361 -14.25 9.46 10.94
N PRO A 362 -13.14 8.73 11.08
CA PRO A 362 -12.51 8.05 9.95
C PRO A 362 -13.44 7.07 9.24
N LEU A 363 -13.26 6.91 7.93
CA LEU A 363 -14.10 6.07 7.08
C LEU A 363 -13.36 4.80 6.66
N VAL A 364 -14.05 3.67 6.77
CA VAL A 364 -13.61 2.36 6.26
C VAL A 364 -14.52 1.95 5.12
N PHE A 365 -13.95 1.74 3.94
CA PHE A 365 -14.66 1.28 2.74
C PHE A 365 -14.37 -0.20 2.52
N LEU A 366 -15.42 -1.02 2.54
CA LEU A 366 -15.36 -2.44 2.19
C LEU A 366 -15.94 -2.57 0.77
N GLN A 367 -15.06 -2.70 -0.20
CA GLN A 367 -15.43 -2.58 -1.61
C GLN A 367 -15.67 -3.96 -2.23
N ASN A 368 -16.89 -4.16 -2.72
CA ASN A 368 -17.29 -5.30 -3.55
C ASN A 368 -18.34 -4.79 -4.54
N ILE A 369 -17.88 -4.14 -5.61
CA ILE A 369 -18.76 -3.40 -6.52
C ILE A 369 -18.57 -3.86 -7.96
N THR A 370 -19.67 -4.10 -8.65
CA THR A 370 -19.69 -4.38 -10.09
C THR A 370 -19.96 -3.11 -10.93
N GLY A 371 -20.44 -2.04 -10.30
CA GLY A 371 -20.69 -0.75 -10.93
C GLY A 371 -21.96 -0.09 -10.45
N PHE A 372 -22.25 1.05 -11.04
CA PHE A 372 -23.58 1.68 -10.93
C PHE A 372 -24.56 0.99 -11.86
N MET A 373 -25.84 1.00 -11.49
CA MET A 373 -26.90 0.45 -12.33
C MET A 373 -26.97 1.20 -13.66
N VAL A 374 -27.17 0.46 -14.73
CA VAL A 374 -27.22 0.99 -16.11
C VAL A 374 -28.61 0.85 -16.70
N GLY A 375 -28.93 1.72 -17.62
CA GLY A 375 -30.17 1.68 -18.37
C GLY A 375 -30.84 3.06 -18.49
N LYS A 376 -31.77 3.16 -19.46
CA LYS A 376 -32.46 4.42 -19.77
C LYS A 376 -33.19 5.03 -18.55
N GLN A 377 -33.87 4.20 -17.78
CA GLN A 377 -34.58 4.64 -16.57
C GLN A 377 -33.62 5.29 -15.58
N TYR A 378 -32.48 4.66 -15.32
CA TYR A 378 -31.52 5.13 -14.33
C TYR A 378 -30.83 6.41 -14.77
N GLU A 379 -30.53 6.54 -16.06
CA GLU A 379 -30.00 7.79 -16.64
C GLU A 379 -31.03 8.92 -16.51
N ASN A 380 -32.28 8.64 -16.82
CA ASN A 380 -33.39 9.62 -16.71
C ASN A 380 -33.63 10.02 -15.24
N ASP A 381 -33.48 9.09 -14.30
CA ASP A 381 -33.61 9.33 -12.86
C ASP A 381 -32.42 10.08 -12.26
N GLY A 382 -31.36 10.33 -13.04
CA GLY A 382 -30.22 11.13 -12.63
C GLY A 382 -29.10 10.37 -11.94
N ILE A 383 -28.86 9.11 -12.28
CA ILE A 383 -27.82 8.30 -11.65
C ILE A 383 -26.44 8.94 -11.77
N ALA A 384 -26.14 9.66 -12.86
CA ALA A 384 -24.88 10.37 -13.04
C ALA A 384 -24.69 11.45 -11.96
N LYS A 385 -25.71 12.27 -11.70
CA LYS A 385 -25.63 13.31 -10.67
C LYS A 385 -25.61 12.73 -9.25
N HIS A 386 -26.36 11.67 -8.99
CA HIS A 386 -26.37 11.02 -7.68
C HIS A 386 -25.05 10.29 -7.41
N GLY A 387 -24.50 9.60 -8.41
CA GLY A 387 -23.18 9.01 -8.33
C GLY A 387 -22.09 10.05 -8.10
N ALA A 388 -22.17 11.17 -8.82
CA ALA A 388 -21.23 12.29 -8.66
C ALA A 388 -21.24 12.88 -7.25
N LYS A 389 -22.37 12.92 -6.57
CA LYS A 389 -22.45 13.37 -5.17
C LYS A 389 -21.62 12.49 -4.26
N MET A 390 -21.74 11.18 -4.40
CA MET A 390 -20.94 10.24 -3.61
C MET A 390 -19.45 10.35 -3.93
N VAL A 391 -19.08 10.42 -5.20
CA VAL A 391 -17.69 10.59 -5.64
C VAL A 391 -17.11 11.89 -5.11
N THR A 392 -17.86 12.99 -5.16
CA THR A 392 -17.42 14.28 -4.61
C THR A 392 -17.22 14.20 -3.09
N ALA A 393 -18.14 13.58 -2.37
CA ALA A 393 -18.03 13.41 -0.92
C ALA A 393 -16.77 12.59 -0.56
N VAL A 394 -16.55 11.48 -1.24
CA VAL A 394 -15.35 10.64 -1.05
C VAL A 394 -14.08 11.42 -1.33
N ALA A 395 -14.03 12.14 -2.45
CA ALA A 395 -12.84 12.86 -2.88
C ALA A 395 -12.45 14.00 -1.92
N THR A 396 -13.42 14.67 -1.33
CA THR A 396 -13.21 15.90 -0.55
C THR A 396 -13.22 15.70 0.96
N ALA A 397 -13.71 14.56 1.45
CA ALA A 397 -13.67 14.26 2.88
C ALA A 397 -12.22 14.22 3.40
N ASN A 398 -11.89 15.05 4.39
CA ASN A 398 -10.55 15.15 4.98
C ASN A 398 -10.30 14.16 6.12
N VAL A 399 -11.31 13.42 6.56
CA VAL A 399 -11.09 12.35 7.53
C VAL A 399 -10.22 11.24 6.91
N PRO A 400 -9.43 10.54 7.71
CA PRO A 400 -8.73 9.36 7.21
C PRO A 400 -9.68 8.37 6.56
N LYS A 401 -9.29 7.85 5.39
CA LYS A 401 -10.05 6.86 4.63
C LYS A 401 -9.21 5.61 4.45
N PHE A 402 -9.81 4.46 4.67
CA PHE A 402 -9.16 3.15 4.57
C PHE A 402 -10.01 2.28 3.65
N THR A 403 -9.41 1.67 2.65
CA THR A 403 -10.14 0.84 1.68
C THR A 403 -9.62 -0.59 1.69
N VAL A 404 -10.54 -1.54 1.75
CA VAL A 404 -10.24 -2.97 1.54
C VAL A 404 -11.12 -3.46 0.39
N LEU A 405 -10.49 -3.96 -0.67
CA LEU A 405 -11.19 -4.66 -1.73
C LEU A 405 -11.45 -6.10 -1.27
N ILE A 406 -12.69 -6.37 -0.92
CA ILE A 406 -13.13 -7.69 -0.45
C ILE A 406 -13.72 -8.55 -1.56
N GLY A 407 -13.83 -7.99 -2.76
CA GLY A 407 -14.35 -8.63 -3.95
C GLY A 407 -14.07 -7.78 -5.18
N GLY A 408 -15.06 -7.60 -6.03
CA GLY A 408 -14.93 -6.82 -7.25
C GLY A 408 -14.73 -5.32 -7.02
N SER A 409 -13.98 -4.70 -7.93
CA SER A 409 -13.80 -3.25 -8.01
C SER A 409 -13.81 -2.85 -9.48
N PHE A 410 -15.00 -2.59 -10.02
CA PHE A 410 -15.22 -2.39 -11.45
C PHE A 410 -15.85 -1.02 -11.73
N GLY A 411 -15.29 -0.34 -12.74
CA GLY A 411 -15.84 0.88 -13.29
C GLY A 411 -15.90 2.04 -12.29
N ALA A 412 -16.86 2.94 -12.49
CA ALA A 412 -17.03 4.15 -11.68
C ALA A 412 -17.43 3.87 -10.22
N GLY A 413 -17.90 2.65 -9.92
CA GLY A 413 -18.15 2.21 -8.54
C GLY A 413 -16.88 2.23 -7.68
N ASN A 414 -15.72 1.96 -8.28
CA ASN A 414 -14.43 2.12 -7.64
C ASN A 414 -14.25 3.54 -7.07
N TYR A 415 -14.68 4.56 -7.79
CA TYR A 415 -14.55 5.97 -7.38
C TYR A 415 -15.40 6.28 -6.15
N GLY A 416 -16.66 5.87 -6.17
CA GLY A 416 -17.57 6.08 -5.05
C GLY A 416 -17.18 5.31 -3.78
N MET A 417 -16.41 4.26 -3.93
CA MET A 417 -15.94 3.40 -2.82
C MET A 417 -14.48 3.65 -2.42
N CYS A 418 -13.96 4.82 -2.73
CA CYS A 418 -12.60 5.24 -2.36
C CYS A 418 -11.50 4.32 -2.90
N GLY A 419 -11.45 4.15 -4.22
CA GLY A 419 -10.35 3.46 -4.88
C GLY A 419 -9.03 4.23 -4.78
N ARG A 420 -7.97 3.67 -5.33
CA ARG A 420 -6.60 4.19 -5.20
C ARG A 420 -6.45 5.67 -5.55
N ALA A 421 -7.14 6.13 -6.58
CA ALA A 421 -7.06 7.52 -7.06
C ALA A 421 -7.75 8.53 -6.13
N TYR A 422 -8.49 8.07 -5.12
CA TYR A 422 -9.21 8.91 -4.18
C TYR A 422 -8.50 9.05 -2.83
N ASP A 423 -7.22 8.77 -2.82
CA ASP A 423 -6.30 8.97 -1.70
C ASP A 423 -6.74 8.33 -0.37
N PRO A 424 -7.11 7.03 -0.35
CA PRO A 424 -7.18 6.36 0.93
C PRO A 424 -5.80 6.41 1.60
N ARG A 425 -5.79 6.59 2.93
CA ARG A 425 -4.55 6.52 3.70
C ARG A 425 -3.85 5.18 3.49
N PHE A 426 -4.65 4.13 3.41
CA PHE A 426 -4.21 2.76 3.12
C PHE A 426 -5.27 2.07 2.28
N MET A 427 -4.82 1.21 1.36
CA MET A 427 -5.69 0.37 0.56
C MET A 427 -5.10 -1.04 0.47
N PHE A 428 -5.91 -2.03 0.79
CA PHE A 428 -5.52 -3.45 0.76
C PHE A 428 -6.49 -4.25 -0.10
N MET A 429 -6.03 -5.39 -0.57
CA MET A 429 -6.85 -6.31 -1.37
C MET A 429 -6.86 -7.70 -0.75
N TRP A 430 -8.02 -8.34 -0.76
CA TRP A 430 -8.11 -9.78 -0.52
C TRP A 430 -7.66 -10.56 -1.76
N PRO A 431 -7.21 -11.82 -1.60
CA PRO A 431 -6.75 -12.61 -2.74
C PRO A 431 -7.81 -12.90 -3.79
N ASN A 432 -9.10 -12.87 -3.42
CA ASN A 432 -10.24 -13.04 -4.31
C ASN A 432 -10.72 -11.74 -4.97
N ALA A 433 -10.12 -10.61 -4.64
CA ALA A 433 -10.49 -9.33 -5.26
C ALA A 433 -10.13 -9.30 -6.75
N ARG A 434 -10.87 -8.51 -7.51
CA ARG A 434 -10.59 -8.26 -8.94
C ARG A 434 -10.83 -6.78 -9.22
N ILE A 435 -9.93 -6.18 -10.00
CA ILE A 435 -10.00 -4.76 -10.34
C ILE A 435 -9.80 -4.54 -11.83
N SER A 436 -10.73 -3.85 -12.46
CA SER A 436 -10.64 -3.38 -13.85
C SER A 436 -11.76 -2.39 -14.18
N VAL A 437 -11.74 -1.86 -15.39
CA VAL A 437 -12.80 -0.94 -15.85
C VAL A 437 -14.16 -1.63 -15.91
N MET A 438 -14.18 -2.94 -16.20
CA MET A 438 -15.35 -3.81 -16.18
C MET A 438 -14.91 -5.27 -16.07
N GLY A 439 -15.83 -6.19 -15.78
CA GLY A 439 -15.51 -7.62 -15.78
C GLY A 439 -15.04 -8.11 -17.15
N GLY A 440 -14.15 -9.10 -17.17
CA GLY A 440 -13.56 -9.61 -18.42
C GLY A 440 -14.60 -10.17 -19.40
N GLU A 441 -15.60 -10.90 -18.90
CA GLU A 441 -16.71 -11.41 -19.74
C GLU A 441 -17.54 -10.27 -20.33
N GLN A 442 -17.81 -9.24 -19.55
CA GLN A 442 -18.53 -8.04 -20.01
C GLN A 442 -17.73 -7.30 -21.08
N ALA A 443 -16.43 -7.07 -20.88
CA ALA A 443 -15.55 -6.42 -21.85
C ALA A 443 -15.48 -7.21 -23.16
N ALA A 444 -15.31 -8.53 -23.07
CA ALA A 444 -15.31 -9.43 -24.21
C ALA A 444 -16.64 -9.37 -24.98
N GLY A 445 -17.75 -9.34 -24.25
CA GLY A 445 -19.11 -9.22 -24.83
C GLY A 445 -19.31 -7.92 -25.59
N VAL A 446 -18.87 -6.78 -25.04
CA VAL A 446 -18.96 -5.47 -25.69
C VAL A 446 -18.14 -5.45 -26.98
N LEU A 447 -16.90 -5.89 -26.93
CA LEU A 447 -16.00 -5.92 -28.09
C LEU A 447 -16.48 -6.91 -29.16
N ALA A 448 -17.03 -8.06 -28.73
CA ALA A 448 -17.62 -9.04 -29.63
C ALA A 448 -18.86 -8.47 -30.36
N GLN A 449 -19.69 -7.70 -29.68
CA GLN A 449 -20.87 -7.07 -30.29
C GLN A 449 -20.47 -6.08 -31.39
N VAL A 450 -19.47 -5.25 -31.13
CA VAL A 450 -18.93 -4.31 -32.12
C VAL A 450 -18.39 -5.06 -33.34
N THR A 451 -17.66 -6.13 -33.12
CA THR A 451 -17.09 -6.97 -34.19
C THR A 451 -18.18 -7.68 -34.97
N ARG A 452 -19.22 -8.21 -34.30
CA ARG A 452 -20.36 -8.86 -34.95
C ARG A 452 -21.11 -7.88 -35.85
N ASP A 453 -21.38 -6.67 -35.38
CA ASP A 453 -22.06 -5.63 -36.16
C ASP A 453 -21.26 -5.25 -37.39
N LYS A 454 -19.95 -5.24 -37.32
CA LYS A 454 -19.05 -5.02 -38.45
C LYS A 454 -19.17 -6.16 -39.46
N HIS A 455 -19.12 -7.42 -39.03
CA HIS A 455 -19.29 -8.56 -39.94
C HIS A 455 -20.64 -8.56 -40.65
N GLU A 456 -21.73 -8.24 -39.93
CA GLU A 456 -23.06 -8.11 -40.51
C GLU A 456 -23.12 -7.04 -41.60
N ARG A 457 -22.53 -5.86 -41.35
CA ARG A 457 -22.45 -4.76 -42.36
C ARG A 457 -21.65 -5.16 -43.60
N ASP A 458 -20.60 -5.94 -43.41
CA ASP A 458 -19.73 -6.40 -44.50
C ASP A 458 -20.26 -7.65 -45.19
N GLY A 459 -21.38 -8.22 -44.74
CA GLY A 459 -21.97 -9.43 -45.29
C GLY A 459 -21.20 -10.71 -44.99
N ASN A 460 -20.35 -10.71 -43.96
CA ASN A 460 -19.56 -11.87 -43.55
C ASN A 460 -20.29 -12.64 -42.44
N GLU A 461 -20.12 -13.96 -42.45
CA GLU A 461 -20.57 -14.81 -41.36
C GLU A 461 -19.55 -14.80 -40.19
N TRP A 462 -20.05 -14.80 -38.99
CA TRP A 462 -19.23 -14.93 -37.77
C TRP A 462 -19.81 -16.00 -36.88
N SER A 463 -19.17 -17.17 -36.87
CA SER A 463 -19.66 -18.34 -36.15
C SER A 463 -19.53 -18.15 -34.63
N ALA A 464 -20.31 -18.95 -33.88
CA ALA A 464 -20.18 -18.99 -32.42
C ALA A 464 -18.77 -19.42 -31.96
N GLU A 465 -18.10 -20.30 -32.73
CA GLU A 465 -16.73 -20.72 -32.48
C GLU A 465 -15.73 -19.56 -32.68
N ASP A 466 -15.89 -18.79 -33.77
CA ASP A 466 -15.08 -17.61 -34.06
C ASP A 466 -15.27 -16.53 -32.98
N GLU A 467 -16.50 -16.32 -32.53
CA GLU A 467 -16.81 -15.41 -31.44
C GLU A 467 -16.15 -15.84 -30.12
N ALA A 468 -16.23 -17.10 -29.77
CA ALA A 468 -15.58 -17.63 -28.57
C ALA A 468 -14.06 -17.50 -28.63
N ALA A 469 -13.46 -17.78 -29.78
CA ALA A 469 -12.03 -17.60 -30.00
C ALA A 469 -11.59 -16.13 -29.92
N PHE A 470 -12.44 -15.20 -30.34
CA PHE A 470 -12.21 -13.76 -30.20
C PHE A 470 -12.28 -13.31 -28.74
N LYS A 471 -13.25 -13.79 -27.98
CA LYS A 471 -13.50 -13.40 -26.59
C LYS A 471 -12.44 -13.90 -25.62
N GLN A 472 -11.97 -15.14 -25.78
CA GLN A 472 -11.13 -15.80 -24.78
C GLN A 472 -9.84 -15.05 -24.44
N PRO A 473 -9.05 -14.53 -25.40
CA PRO A 473 -7.87 -13.74 -25.09
C PRO A 473 -8.18 -12.47 -24.29
N ILE A 474 -9.34 -11.85 -24.54
CA ILE A 474 -9.80 -10.65 -23.84
C ILE A 474 -10.13 -11.00 -22.39
N ILE A 475 -10.88 -12.07 -22.16
CA ILE A 475 -11.22 -12.58 -20.82
C ILE A 475 -9.94 -12.88 -20.04
N ASP A 476 -9.02 -13.62 -20.65
CA ASP A 476 -7.75 -14.00 -20.02
C ASP A 476 -6.88 -12.80 -19.66
N SER A 477 -6.83 -11.78 -20.54
CA SER A 477 -6.09 -10.55 -20.30
C SER A 477 -6.67 -9.76 -19.12
N TYR A 478 -8.00 -9.61 -19.06
CA TYR A 478 -8.68 -8.93 -17.96
C TYR A 478 -8.51 -9.66 -16.63
N GLU A 479 -8.62 -10.99 -16.64
CA GLU A 479 -8.42 -11.81 -15.44
C GLU A 479 -6.98 -11.71 -14.92
N HIS A 480 -6.00 -11.72 -15.82
CA HIS A 480 -4.59 -11.55 -15.46
C HIS A 480 -4.30 -10.16 -14.90
N GLN A 481 -4.71 -9.11 -15.60
CA GLN A 481 -4.44 -7.72 -15.20
C GLN A 481 -5.28 -7.27 -13.99
N GLY A 482 -6.43 -7.89 -13.76
CA GLY A 482 -7.30 -7.60 -12.63
C GLY A 482 -6.94 -8.37 -11.36
N HIS A 483 -6.01 -9.31 -11.42
CA HIS A 483 -5.62 -10.15 -10.29
C HIS A 483 -4.84 -9.35 -9.23
N PRO A 484 -5.07 -9.58 -7.92
CA PRO A 484 -4.36 -8.87 -6.86
C PRO A 484 -2.84 -8.93 -6.95
N TYR A 485 -2.27 -10.04 -7.36
CA TYR A 485 -0.81 -10.17 -7.50
C TYR A 485 -0.26 -9.27 -8.60
N TYR A 486 -0.98 -9.13 -9.71
CA TYR A 486 -0.63 -8.19 -10.76
C TYR A 486 -0.72 -6.74 -10.27
N ALA A 487 -1.82 -6.41 -9.61
CA ALA A 487 -2.08 -5.09 -9.05
C ALA A 487 -1.05 -4.71 -7.97
N SER A 488 -0.82 -5.59 -7.02
CA SER A 488 0.09 -5.34 -5.90
C SER A 488 1.55 -5.26 -6.34
N ALA A 489 1.94 -6.06 -7.33
CA ALA A 489 3.28 -5.96 -7.92
C ALA A 489 3.56 -4.57 -8.50
N ARG A 490 2.53 -3.84 -8.90
CA ARG A 490 2.58 -2.48 -9.48
C ARG A 490 2.21 -1.38 -8.49
N LEU A 491 2.02 -1.73 -7.22
CA LEU A 491 1.62 -0.80 -6.16
C LEU A 491 0.27 -0.10 -6.41
N TRP A 492 -0.69 -0.82 -7.00
CA TRP A 492 -2.07 -0.32 -7.06
C TRP A 492 -2.79 -0.44 -5.72
N ASP A 493 -2.17 -1.14 -4.78
CA ASP A 493 -2.56 -1.27 -3.38
C ASP A 493 -1.33 -1.15 -2.45
N ASP A 494 -1.54 -1.30 -1.16
CA ASP A 494 -0.48 -1.33 -0.15
C ASP A 494 -0.20 -2.74 0.35
N GLY A 495 -0.92 -3.74 -0.14
CA GLY A 495 -0.67 -5.14 0.15
C GLY A 495 -1.89 -6.03 -0.07
N VAL A 496 -1.61 -7.28 -0.42
CA VAL A 496 -2.61 -8.36 -0.43
C VAL A 496 -2.60 -8.98 0.96
N ILE A 497 -3.76 -9.00 1.60
CA ILE A 497 -3.89 -9.46 2.99
C ILE A 497 -4.73 -10.73 3.08
N ASP A 498 -4.42 -11.56 4.07
CA ASP A 498 -5.30 -12.64 4.49
C ASP A 498 -6.61 -12.03 5.01
N PRO A 499 -7.79 -12.45 4.51
CA PRO A 499 -9.07 -11.95 5.01
C PRO A 499 -9.23 -12.02 6.53
N ALA A 500 -8.69 -13.06 7.18
CA ALA A 500 -8.72 -13.20 8.64
C ALA A 500 -7.92 -12.12 9.38
N ASP A 501 -6.98 -11.47 8.71
CA ASP A 501 -6.15 -10.40 9.28
C ASP A 501 -6.74 -9.00 9.06
N THR A 502 -7.88 -8.87 8.42
CA THR A 502 -8.48 -7.57 8.05
C THR A 502 -8.66 -6.66 9.26
N ARG A 503 -9.19 -7.18 10.36
CA ARG A 503 -9.37 -6.40 11.59
C ARG A 503 -8.04 -5.84 12.11
N MET A 504 -7.02 -6.68 12.22
CA MET A 504 -5.70 -6.28 12.72
C MET A 504 -5.05 -5.25 11.80
N VAL A 505 -5.09 -5.47 10.49
CA VAL A 505 -4.52 -4.55 9.49
C VAL A 505 -5.23 -3.19 9.54
N LEU A 506 -6.55 -3.17 9.63
CA LEU A 506 -7.31 -1.94 9.78
C LEU A 506 -6.97 -1.24 11.11
N GLY A 507 -6.88 -1.98 12.20
CA GLY A 507 -6.51 -1.43 13.50
C GLY A 507 -5.16 -0.74 13.49
N LEU A 508 -4.14 -1.36 12.90
CA LEU A 508 -2.81 -0.79 12.74
C LEU A 508 -2.82 0.46 11.85
N SER A 509 -3.57 0.42 10.76
CA SER A 509 -3.72 1.53 9.82
C SER A 509 -4.42 2.73 10.47
N ILE A 510 -5.50 2.49 11.19
CA ILE A 510 -6.26 3.51 11.91
C ILE A 510 -5.38 4.15 12.99
N SER A 511 -4.69 3.33 13.79
CA SER A 511 -3.76 3.81 14.80
C SER A 511 -2.70 4.75 14.20
N ALA A 512 -2.07 4.33 13.10
CA ALA A 512 -1.09 5.16 12.40
C ALA A 512 -1.67 6.51 11.97
N SER A 513 -2.89 6.52 11.45
CA SER A 513 -3.54 7.75 10.97
C SER A 513 -3.81 8.76 12.08
N HIS A 514 -3.95 8.31 13.32
CA HIS A 514 -4.19 9.18 14.48
C HIS A 514 -2.95 9.95 14.95
N ASN A 515 -1.79 9.77 14.32
CA ASN A 515 -0.63 10.62 14.52
C ASN A 515 -0.77 12.01 13.89
N ARG A 516 -1.79 12.20 13.09
CA ARG A 516 -2.14 13.49 12.49
C ARG A 516 -3.52 13.91 12.99
N VAL A 517 -3.65 15.22 13.32
CA VAL A 517 -4.94 15.81 13.70
C VAL A 517 -5.88 15.77 12.49
N ILE A 518 -7.12 15.38 12.73
CA ILE A 518 -8.16 15.35 11.68
C ILE A 518 -8.59 16.78 11.39
N GLU A 519 -8.44 17.20 10.14
CA GLU A 519 -8.78 18.53 9.67
C GLU A 519 -10.27 18.67 9.35
N ASP A 520 -10.74 19.93 9.32
CA ASP A 520 -12.08 20.24 8.84
C ASP A 520 -12.23 19.91 7.35
N THR A 521 -13.45 19.54 6.94
CA THR A 521 -13.78 19.23 5.56
C THR A 521 -14.60 20.36 4.92
N LYS A 522 -14.26 20.68 3.67
CA LYS A 522 -15.06 21.52 2.78
C LYS A 522 -15.42 20.72 1.53
N PHE A 523 -16.70 20.46 1.34
CA PHE A 523 -17.13 19.60 0.25
C PHE A 523 -17.22 20.26 -1.13
N GLY A 524 -17.27 21.56 -1.19
CA GLY A 524 -17.55 22.28 -2.44
C GLY A 524 -19.04 22.21 -2.82
N VAL A 525 -19.31 22.24 -4.11
CA VAL A 525 -20.67 22.29 -4.64
C VAL A 525 -21.11 20.92 -5.11
N PHE A 526 -22.21 20.41 -4.56
CA PHE A 526 -22.86 19.23 -5.08
C PHE A 526 -23.90 19.63 -6.13
N ARG A 527 -23.94 18.89 -7.23
CA ARG A 527 -25.01 19.03 -8.24
C ARG A 527 -26.30 18.46 -7.67
N MET A 528 -27.37 19.24 -7.74
CA MET A 528 -28.69 18.86 -7.21
C MET A 528 -29.60 18.26 -8.28
#